data_ab8c40abcf9fa268364c5122a8a94844
#
_entry.id   ab8c40abcf9fa268364c5122a8a94844
#
_cell.length_a   1.000
_cell.length_b   1.000
_cell.length_c   1.000
_cell.angle_alpha   90.00
_cell.angle_beta   90.00
_cell.angle_gamma   90.00
#
_symmetry.space_group_name_H-M   'P 1'
#
loop_
_entity.id
_entity.type
_entity.pdbx_description
1 polymer ?
#
loop_
_entity_poly.entity_id
_entity_poly.type
_entity_poly.pdbx_seq_one_letter_code
_entity_poly.pdbx_strand_id
1 'polypeptide(L)'
;MIYQVEKKQLNEKLQYYDEEKTKIVFIDDKIKDVATLFNMLYEELCFPDYFGWNWNALNDCLRDFCWLQEDFVAFVIINKQKILSKDPSFQKDAFFEYLQDASDFWDDPNDEFGYKQNHPNLVFDVYYVED
;
A
#
# COMPACT_ATOMS: atom_id res chain seq x y z
N MET A 1 -5.29 -7.71 -2.02
CA MET A 1 -4.86 -9.08 -1.66
C MET A 1 -3.38 -9.12 -1.39
N ILE A 2 -2.94 -9.96 -0.49
CA ILE A 2 -1.52 -10.03 -0.12
C ILE A 2 -0.89 -11.28 -0.72
N TYR A 3 0.25 -11.09 -1.37
CA TYR A 3 0.98 -12.16 -2.05
C TYR A 3 2.41 -12.26 -1.52
N GLN A 4 2.90 -13.48 -1.38
CA GLN A 4 4.33 -13.78 -1.16
C GLN A 4 4.89 -14.22 -2.51
N VAL A 5 5.90 -13.52 -3.02
CA VAL A 5 6.46 -13.84 -4.33
C VAL A 5 7.98 -13.89 -4.25
N GLU A 6 8.58 -14.73 -5.10
CA GLU A 6 10.02 -14.73 -5.27
C GLU A 6 10.44 -13.59 -6.19
N LYS A 7 11.64 -13.06 -5.98
CA LYS A 7 12.18 -11.96 -6.77
C LYS A 7 12.12 -12.24 -8.28
N LYS A 8 12.40 -13.47 -8.69
CA LYS A 8 12.38 -13.85 -10.10
C LYS A 8 10.98 -13.85 -10.72
N GLN A 9 9.93 -13.90 -9.91
CA GLN A 9 8.54 -13.92 -10.37
C GLN A 9 7.92 -12.51 -10.41
N LEU A 10 8.58 -11.54 -9.81
CA LEU A 10 7.99 -10.22 -9.61
C LEU A 10 7.61 -9.53 -10.93
N ASN A 11 8.53 -9.53 -11.91
CA ASN A 11 8.26 -8.87 -13.19
C ASN A 11 7.06 -9.47 -13.89
N GLU A 12 6.93 -10.79 -13.88
CA GLU A 12 5.78 -11.48 -14.45
C GLU A 12 4.48 -11.05 -13.78
N LYS A 13 4.47 -10.96 -12.44
CA LYS A 13 3.29 -10.53 -11.69
C LYS A 13 2.93 -9.09 -12.01
N LEU A 14 3.91 -8.19 -12.11
CA LEU A 14 3.66 -6.79 -12.39
C LEU A 14 3.18 -6.53 -13.81
N GLN A 15 3.47 -7.41 -14.76
CA GLN A 15 2.97 -7.30 -16.14
C GLN A 15 1.46 -7.43 -16.23
N TYR A 16 0.82 -7.99 -15.21
CA TYR A 16 -0.63 -8.10 -15.13
C TYR A 16 -1.31 -6.71 -15.14
N TYR A 17 -0.64 -5.70 -14.61
CA TYR A 17 -1.23 -4.38 -14.41
C TYR A 17 -1.05 -3.50 -15.65
N ASP A 18 -2.11 -2.75 -15.99
CA ASP A 18 -2.05 -1.71 -17.00
C ASP A 18 -1.39 -0.46 -16.36
N GLU A 19 -0.27 -0.02 -16.90
CA GLU A 19 0.50 1.10 -16.36
C GLU A 19 -0.34 2.38 -16.23
N GLU A 20 -1.24 2.63 -17.18
CA GLU A 20 -2.07 3.83 -17.17
C GLU A 20 -3.13 3.82 -16.07
N LYS A 21 -3.45 2.64 -15.56
CA LYS A 21 -4.51 2.42 -14.57
C LYS A 21 -3.98 2.01 -13.21
N THR A 22 -2.66 2.01 -13.02
CA THR A 22 -2.05 1.40 -11.85
C THR A 22 -1.06 2.34 -11.19
N LYS A 23 -1.16 2.46 -9.86
CA LYS A 23 -0.11 3.03 -9.02
C LYS A 23 0.67 1.87 -8.40
N ILE A 24 1.96 1.78 -8.72
CA ILE A 24 2.84 0.78 -8.11
C ILE A 24 3.82 1.51 -7.20
N VAL A 25 3.85 1.12 -5.94
CA VAL A 25 4.71 1.73 -4.92
C VAL A 25 5.77 0.71 -4.50
N PHE A 26 7.04 1.05 -4.72
CA PHE A 26 8.17 0.19 -4.36
C PHE A 26 8.76 0.66 -3.03
N ILE A 27 8.83 -0.24 -2.06
CA ILE A 27 9.38 0.03 -0.73
C ILE A 27 10.48 -0.99 -0.47
N ASP A 28 11.68 -0.51 -0.18
CA ASP A 28 12.82 -1.36 0.15
C ASP A 28 13.54 -0.84 1.40
N ASP A 29 14.70 -1.41 1.71
CA ASP A 29 15.48 -1.09 2.90
C ASP A 29 16.07 0.33 2.90
N LYS A 30 15.93 1.08 1.82
CA LYS A 30 16.30 2.51 1.78
C LYS A 30 15.29 3.38 2.49
N ILE A 31 14.07 2.88 2.69
CA ILE A 31 13.04 3.56 3.49
C ILE A 31 13.27 3.18 4.95
N LYS A 32 14.01 4.01 5.68
CA LYS A 32 14.56 3.66 6.99
C LYS A 32 13.74 4.15 8.17
N ASP A 33 12.82 5.08 7.95
CA ASP A 33 12.01 5.65 9.02
C ASP A 33 10.59 5.98 8.54
N VAL A 34 9.71 6.19 9.50
CA VAL A 34 8.28 6.44 9.24
C VAL A 34 8.08 7.76 8.50
N ALA A 35 8.87 8.79 8.85
CA ALA A 35 8.74 10.09 8.18
C ALA A 35 9.03 9.98 6.68
N THR A 36 10.07 9.25 6.31
CA THR A 36 10.40 9.01 4.90
C THR A 36 9.31 8.19 4.21
N LEU A 37 8.79 7.18 4.89
CA LEU A 37 7.69 6.37 4.36
C LEU A 37 6.46 7.23 4.06
N PHE A 38 6.03 8.05 5.00
CA PHE A 38 4.85 8.91 4.82
C PHE A 38 5.05 9.92 3.70
N ASN A 39 6.24 10.54 3.60
CA ASN A 39 6.55 11.46 2.51
C ASN A 39 6.46 10.77 1.15
N MET A 40 7.03 9.58 1.05
CA MET A 40 6.99 8.82 -0.20
C MET A 40 5.57 8.45 -0.58
N LEU A 41 4.78 7.95 0.36
CA LEU A 41 3.39 7.57 0.09
C LEU A 41 2.54 8.77 -0.27
N TYR A 42 2.76 9.91 0.40
CA TYR A 42 2.08 11.16 0.08
C TYR A 42 2.28 11.54 -1.38
N GLU A 43 3.52 11.47 -1.85
CA GLU A 43 3.87 11.83 -3.23
C GLU A 43 3.40 10.78 -4.24
N GLU A 44 3.70 9.51 -3.99
CA GLU A 44 3.41 8.42 -4.95
C GLU A 44 1.91 8.17 -5.12
N LEU A 45 1.15 8.27 -4.04
CA LEU A 45 -0.29 8.02 -4.05
C LEU A 45 -1.11 9.30 -4.08
N CYS A 46 -0.46 10.45 -4.23
CA CYS A 46 -1.13 11.76 -4.36
C CYS A 46 -2.09 12.03 -3.19
N PHE A 47 -1.67 11.74 -1.96
CA PHE A 47 -2.53 11.92 -0.80
C PHE A 47 -3.06 13.37 -0.73
N PRO A 48 -4.31 13.54 -0.28
CA PRO A 48 -4.87 14.88 -0.14
C PRO A 48 -4.15 15.70 0.93
N ASP A 49 -4.27 17.03 0.85
CA ASP A 49 -3.60 17.95 1.76
C ASP A 49 -3.98 17.75 3.23
N TYR A 50 -5.12 17.14 3.48
CA TYR A 50 -5.57 16.85 4.84
C TYR A 50 -4.90 15.61 5.46
N PHE A 51 -3.98 14.95 4.75
CA PHE A 51 -3.26 13.81 5.33
C PHE A 51 -2.52 14.25 6.59
N GLY A 52 -2.82 13.56 7.72
CA GLY A 52 -2.35 13.99 9.05
C GLY A 52 -0.99 13.46 9.48
N TRP A 53 -0.23 12.80 8.60
CA TRP A 53 1.13 12.32 8.86
C TRP A 53 1.24 11.39 10.07
N ASN A 54 0.26 10.53 10.27
CA ASN A 54 0.23 9.53 11.32
C ASN A 54 -0.44 8.25 10.82
N TRP A 55 -0.37 7.18 11.61
CA TRP A 55 -0.90 5.88 11.20
C TRP A 55 -2.41 5.89 10.98
N ASN A 56 -3.17 6.60 11.82
CA ASN A 56 -4.61 6.70 11.63
C ASN A 56 -4.97 7.37 10.31
N ALA A 57 -4.25 8.43 9.97
CA ALA A 57 -4.44 9.12 8.68
C ALA A 57 -4.09 8.20 7.52
N LEU A 58 -3.00 7.42 7.62
CA LEU A 58 -2.64 6.45 6.59
C LEU A 58 -3.74 5.39 6.43
N ASN A 59 -4.24 4.86 7.53
CA ASN A 59 -5.32 3.89 7.50
C ASN A 59 -6.54 4.42 6.76
N ASP A 60 -6.93 5.66 7.05
CA ASP A 60 -8.07 6.30 6.38
C ASP A 60 -7.81 6.44 4.87
N CYS A 61 -6.63 6.89 4.48
CA CYS A 61 -6.28 7.05 3.07
C CYS A 61 -6.24 5.71 2.33
N LEU A 62 -5.68 4.68 2.94
CA LEU A 62 -5.58 3.35 2.29
C LEU A 62 -6.94 2.68 2.10
N ARG A 63 -7.97 3.15 2.77
CA ARG A 63 -9.34 2.61 2.63
C ARG A 63 -10.29 3.59 1.95
N ASP A 64 -9.76 4.61 1.32
CA ASP A 64 -10.57 5.62 0.63
C ASP A 64 -10.21 5.72 -0.86
N PHE A 65 -9.07 6.28 -1.19
CA PHE A 65 -8.57 6.48 -2.55
C PHE A 65 -9.56 7.21 -3.49
N CYS A 66 -10.51 7.96 -2.94
CA CYS A 66 -11.53 8.62 -3.78
C CYS A 66 -10.93 9.64 -4.76
N TRP A 67 -9.73 10.13 -4.49
CA TRP A 67 -9.03 11.12 -5.33
C TRP A 67 -8.22 10.48 -6.47
N LEU A 68 -7.99 9.14 -6.44
CA LEU A 68 -7.21 8.47 -7.48
C LEU A 68 -8.07 8.16 -8.70
N GLN A 69 -7.50 8.38 -9.88
CA GLN A 69 -8.10 7.96 -11.14
C GLN A 69 -7.76 6.51 -11.48
N GLU A 70 -6.64 6.02 -10.98
CA GLU A 70 -6.19 4.65 -11.19
C GLU A 70 -7.08 3.65 -10.46
N ASP A 71 -7.32 2.49 -11.07
CA ASP A 71 -8.14 1.43 -10.50
C ASP A 71 -7.35 0.40 -9.71
N PHE A 72 -6.02 0.43 -9.81
CA PHE A 72 -5.13 -0.53 -9.15
C PHE A 72 -4.09 0.18 -8.33
N VAL A 73 -3.92 -0.27 -7.09
CA VAL A 73 -2.82 0.16 -6.21
C VAL A 73 -2.07 -1.09 -5.79
N ALA A 74 -0.79 -1.17 -6.13
CA ALA A 74 0.05 -2.31 -5.79
C ALA A 74 1.27 -1.84 -5.00
N PHE A 75 1.45 -2.39 -3.81
CA PHE A 75 2.65 -2.18 -3.00
C PHE A 75 3.59 -3.33 -3.23
N VAL A 76 4.85 -3.02 -3.54
CA VAL A 76 5.91 -4.02 -3.69
C VAL A 76 6.93 -3.77 -2.60
N ILE A 77 7.00 -4.68 -1.63
CA ILE A 77 7.85 -4.53 -0.44
C ILE A 77 8.99 -5.54 -0.53
N ILE A 78 10.20 -5.02 -0.68
CA ILE A 78 11.42 -5.80 -0.84
C ILE A 78 12.21 -5.72 0.47
N ASN A 79 12.69 -6.86 0.97
CA ASN A 79 13.42 -6.94 2.25
C ASN A 79 12.59 -6.38 3.41
N LYS A 80 11.37 -6.86 3.56
CA LYS A 80 10.43 -6.32 4.57
C LYS A 80 11.01 -6.30 5.99
N GLN A 81 11.97 -7.17 6.27
CA GLN A 81 12.60 -7.25 7.58
C GLN A 81 13.52 -6.07 7.87
N LYS A 82 13.97 -5.38 6.82
CA LYS A 82 14.97 -4.31 6.90
C LYS A 82 14.41 -2.91 6.66
N ILE A 83 13.13 -2.79 6.33
CA ILE A 83 12.51 -1.45 6.20
C ILE A 83 12.32 -0.85 7.59
N LEU A 84 12.23 0.48 7.64
CA LEU A 84 12.01 1.24 8.88
C LEU A 84 13.00 0.89 9.99
N SER A 85 14.26 0.59 9.61
CA SER A 85 15.27 0.08 10.54
C SER A 85 15.73 1.09 11.57
N LYS A 86 15.52 2.39 11.34
CA LYS A 86 15.90 3.45 12.27
C LYS A 86 14.86 3.68 13.37
N ASP A 87 13.66 3.17 13.20
CA ASP A 87 12.59 3.33 14.17
C ASP A 87 12.41 2.05 15.00
N PRO A 88 11.78 2.13 16.16
CA PRO A 88 11.45 0.93 16.93
C PRO A 88 10.62 -0.06 16.10
N SER A 89 10.81 -1.36 16.34
CA SER A 89 10.21 -2.42 15.54
C SER A 89 8.68 -2.38 15.50
N PHE A 90 8.04 -1.80 16.52
CA PHE A 90 6.58 -1.70 16.53
C PHE A 90 6.05 -0.82 15.39
N GLN A 91 6.85 0.12 14.87
CA GLN A 91 6.45 0.95 13.73
C GLN A 91 6.33 0.11 12.45
N LYS A 92 7.31 -0.76 12.21
CA LYS A 92 7.25 -1.68 11.07
C LYS A 92 6.07 -2.64 11.18
N ASP A 93 5.85 -3.18 12.37
CA ASP A 93 4.73 -4.08 12.63
C ASP A 93 3.40 -3.38 12.39
N ALA A 94 3.28 -2.12 12.81
CA ALA A 94 2.09 -1.32 12.56
C ALA A 94 1.83 -1.13 11.07
N PHE A 95 2.87 -0.83 10.29
CA PHE A 95 2.74 -0.67 8.85
C PHE A 95 2.17 -1.93 8.19
N PHE A 96 2.73 -3.09 8.51
CA PHE A 96 2.25 -4.35 7.94
C PHE A 96 0.82 -4.66 8.37
N GLU A 97 0.45 -4.33 9.59
CA GLU A 97 -0.91 -4.51 10.08
C GLU A 97 -1.89 -3.62 9.32
N TYR A 98 -1.55 -2.36 9.07
CA TYR A 98 -2.40 -1.46 8.28
C TYR A 98 -2.52 -1.90 6.83
N LEU A 99 -1.46 -2.46 6.24
CA LEU A 99 -1.54 -3.04 4.90
C LEU A 99 -2.46 -4.25 4.86
N GLN A 100 -2.41 -5.09 5.88
CA GLN A 100 -3.33 -6.24 6.00
C GLN A 100 -4.77 -5.77 6.11
N ASP A 101 -5.03 -4.77 6.95
CA ASP A 101 -6.37 -4.23 7.14
C ASP A 101 -6.91 -3.62 5.84
N ALA A 102 -6.09 -2.90 5.10
CA ALA A 102 -6.48 -2.33 3.82
C ALA A 102 -6.79 -3.43 2.80
N SER A 103 -5.95 -4.46 2.74
CA SER A 103 -6.17 -5.61 1.86
C SER A 103 -7.50 -6.29 2.18
N ASP A 104 -7.76 -6.54 3.44
CA ASP A 104 -9.00 -7.18 3.88
C ASP A 104 -10.21 -6.32 3.52
N PHE A 105 -10.10 -5.00 3.70
CA PHE A 105 -11.17 -4.07 3.36
C PHE A 105 -11.52 -4.12 1.87
N TRP A 106 -10.52 -4.03 1.00
CA TRP A 106 -10.76 -3.99 -0.45
C TRP A 106 -11.13 -5.36 -1.02
N ASP A 107 -10.69 -6.46 -0.41
CA ASP A 107 -11.02 -7.82 -0.83
C ASP A 107 -12.43 -8.24 -0.40
N ASP A 108 -13.01 -7.57 0.59
CA ASP A 108 -14.35 -7.90 1.10
C ASP A 108 -15.40 -7.57 0.04
N PRO A 109 -16.20 -8.55 -0.42
CA PRO A 109 -17.25 -8.31 -1.40
C PRO A 109 -18.43 -7.52 -0.82
N ASN A 110 -18.55 -7.45 0.51
CA ASN A 110 -19.64 -6.75 1.18
C ASN A 110 -19.24 -5.30 1.43
N ASP A 111 -20.11 -4.37 1.09
CA ASP A 111 -19.93 -2.96 1.34
C ASP A 111 -21.15 -2.43 2.11
N GLU A 112 -21.38 -3.03 3.28
CA GLU A 112 -22.58 -2.80 4.10
C GLU A 112 -22.83 -1.33 4.38
N PHE A 113 -21.72 -0.56 4.60
CA PHE A 113 -21.82 0.86 4.95
C PHE A 113 -21.55 1.79 3.76
N GLY A 114 -21.34 1.24 2.57
CA GLY A 114 -21.08 2.05 1.38
C GLY A 114 -19.74 2.76 1.35
N TYR A 115 -18.75 2.29 2.09
CA TYR A 115 -17.44 2.94 2.18
C TYR A 115 -16.65 2.89 0.88
N LYS A 116 -16.96 1.95 -0.02
CA LYS A 116 -16.27 1.78 -1.30
C LYS A 116 -16.93 2.53 -2.45
N GLN A 117 -18.02 3.26 -2.20
CA GLN A 117 -18.77 3.95 -3.25
C GLN A 117 -17.93 4.98 -4.01
N ASN A 118 -16.94 5.58 -3.34
CA ASN A 118 -16.08 6.58 -3.97
C ASN A 118 -15.09 5.98 -4.95
N HIS A 119 -14.79 4.67 -4.83
CA HIS A 119 -13.89 3.99 -5.75
C HIS A 119 -14.25 2.49 -5.85
N PRO A 120 -15.42 2.18 -6.43
CA PRO A 120 -16.01 0.83 -6.34
C PRO A 120 -15.21 -0.27 -7.04
N ASN A 121 -14.36 0.09 -7.99
CA ASN A 121 -13.61 -0.89 -8.78
C ASN A 121 -12.15 -1.01 -8.38
N LEU A 122 -11.73 -0.35 -7.29
CA LEU A 122 -10.33 -0.36 -6.90
C LEU A 122 -9.88 -1.75 -6.46
N VAL A 123 -8.71 -2.14 -6.95
CA VAL A 123 -8.02 -3.37 -6.54
C VAL A 123 -6.76 -2.97 -5.78
N PHE A 124 -6.63 -3.47 -4.56
CA PHE A 124 -5.51 -3.18 -3.68
C PHE A 124 -4.69 -4.45 -3.45
N ASP A 125 -3.45 -4.46 -3.92
CA ASP A 125 -2.58 -5.63 -3.83
C ASP A 125 -1.26 -5.27 -3.12
N VAL A 126 -0.75 -6.23 -2.35
CA VAL A 126 0.54 -6.11 -1.66
C VAL A 126 1.38 -7.33 -2.01
N TYR A 127 2.59 -7.08 -2.49
CA TYR A 127 3.56 -8.14 -2.81
C TYR A 127 4.72 -8.05 -1.84
N TYR A 128 4.89 -9.08 -1.02
CA TYR A 128 6.10 -9.26 -0.20
C TYR A 128 7.08 -10.11 -1.00
N VAL A 129 8.21 -9.51 -1.34
CA VAL A 129 9.20 -10.13 -2.22
C VAL A 129 10.26 -10.84 -1.40
N GLU A 130 10.44 -12.13 -1.64
CA GLU A 130 11.45 -12.97 -1.02
C GLU A 130 12.58 -13.23 -2.00
N ASP A 131 13.79 -13.24 -1.47
CA ASP A 131 14.99 -13.56 -2.28
C ASP A 131 15.10 -15.05 -2.61
#